data_19ae8e3d1482de7b7cf3f7af8188f094
#
_entry.id   19ae8e3d1482de7b7cf3f7af8188f094
#
_cell.length_a   1.000
_cell.length_b   1.000
_cell.length_c   1.000
_cell.angle_alpha   90.00
_cell.angle_beta   90.00
_cell.angle_gamma   90.00
#
_symmetry.space_group_name_H-M   'P 1'
#
loop_
_entity.id
_entity.type
_entity.pdbx_description
1 polymer ?
#
loop_
_entity_poly.entity_id
_entity_poly.type
_entity_poly.pdbx_seq_one_letter_code
_entity_poly.pdbx_strand_id
1 'polypeptide(L)'
;MATDDEREHAWGSVHDALARMPGWAVGRCSYHGEVALWYIAAIDLRPRGRYAKREAITATGATEIDALGALVALLGAPQRRG
;
A
#
# COMPACT_ATOMS: atom_id res chain seq x y z
N MET A 1 -3.97 -1.65 -21.34
CA MET A 1 -2.85 -0.92 -20.69
C MET A 1 -3.40 0.29 -19.95
N ALA A 2 -2.96 0.50 -18.73
CA ALA A 2 -3.46 1.61 -17.93
C ALA A 2 -2.96 2.94 -18.45
N THR A 3 -3.82 3.95 -18.42
CA THR A 3 -3.45 5.30 -18.78
C THR A 3 -2.77 6.01 -17.61
N ASP A 4 -2.08 7.13 -17.90
CA ASP A 4 -1.48 7.93 -16.84
C ASP A 4 -2.55 8.46 -15.87
N ASP A 5 -3.72 8.81 -16.36
CA ASP A 5 -4.83 9.27 -15.52
C ASP A 5 -5.30 8.17 -14.57
N GLU A 6 -5.36 6.92 -15.03
CA GLU A 6 -5.73 5.81 -14.18
C GLU A 6 -4.69 5.58 -13.09
N ARG A 7 -3.40 5.69 -13.42
CA ARG A 7 -2.33 5.57 -12.43
C ARG A 7 -2.41 6.68 -11.39
N GLU A 8 -2.59 7.92 -11.85
CA GLU A 8 -2.72 9.05 -10.92
C GLU A 8 -3.90 8.88 -10.00
N HIS A 9 -5.04 8.42 -10.54
CA HIS A 9 -6.22 8.18 -9.74
C HIS A 9 -5.97 7.09 -8.70
N ALA A 10 -5.34 6.01 -9.10
CA ALA A 10 -5.04 4.91 -8.19
C ALA A 10 -4.07 5.35 -7.08
N TRP A 11 -3.02 6.08 -7.43
CA TRP A 11 -2.08 6.62 -6.45
C TRP A 11 -2.76 7.65 -5.54
N GLY A 12 -3.63 8.49 -6.10
CA GLY A 12 -4.41 9.44 -5.31
C GLY A 12 -5.27 8.74 -4.28
N SER A 13 -5.88 7.64 -4.64
CA SER A 13 -6.69 6.84 -3.70
C SER A 13 -5.84 6.28 -2.55
N VAL A 14 -4.62 5.82 -2.86
CA VAL A 14 -3.69 5.35 -1.83
C VAL A 14 -3.32 6.50 -0.89
N HIS A 15 -2.96 7.66 -1.43
CA HIS A 15 -2.59 8.82 -0.63
C HIS A 15 -3.76 9.29 0.25
N ASP A 16 -4.98 9.28 -0.30
CA ASP A 16 -6.17 9.65 0.47
C ASP A 16 -6.41 8.69 1.63
N ALA A 17 -6.24 7.39 1.38
CA ALA A 17 -6.40 6.39 2.43
C ALA A 17 -5.33 6.57 3.51
N LEU A 18 -4.08 6.83 3.12
CA LEU A 18 -2.99 7.03 4.06
C LEU A 18 -3.12 8.35 4.84
N ALA A 19 -3.78 9.35 4.26
CA ALA A 19 -4.02 10.61 4.96
C ALA A 19 -4.84 10.41 6.23
N ARG A 20 -5.60 9.33 6.31
CA ARG A 20 -6.39 8.99 7.50
C ARG A 20 -5.60 8.16 8.51
N MET A 21 -4.37 7.85 8.21
CA MET A 21 -3.52 6.98 9.02
C MET A 21 -2.24 7.74 9.36
N PRO A 22 -2.25 8.58 10.40
CA PRO A 22 -1.07 9.38 10.75
C PRO A 22 0.15 8.51 10.98
N GLY A 23 1.25 8.88 10.36
CA GLY A 23 2.52 8.16 10.50
C GLY A 23 2.71 7.02 9.52
N TRP A 24 1.73 6.74 8.67
CA TRP A 24 1.87 5.71 7.65
C TRP A 24 2.24 6.32 6.30
N ALA A 25 3.04 5.62 5.53
CA ALA A 25 3.45 6.06 4.20
C ALA A 25 3.68 4.87 3.30
N VAL A 26 3.67 5.10 2.00
CA VAL A 26 4.06 4.06 1.04
C VAL A 26 5.55 3.80 1.23
N GLY A 27 5.90 2.56 1.55
CA GLY A 27 7.28 2.18 1.79
C GLY A 27 7.97 1.59 0.56
N ARG A 28 7.21 0.91 -0.27
CA ARG A 28 7.79 0.24 -1.44
C ARG A 28 6.71 -0.02 -2.49
N CYS A 29 7.09 0.16 -3.73
CA CYS A 29 6.29 -0.29 -4.87
C CYS A 29 7.27 -0.86 -5.89
N SER A 30 7.16 -2.14 -6.19
CA SER A 30 8.10 -2.81 -7.09
C SER A 30 7.44 -3.95 -7.85
N TYR A 31 8.00 -4.25 -9.01
CA TYR A 31 7.58 -5.39 -9.81
C TYR A 31 8.55 -6.55 -9.60
N HIS A 32 8.01 -7.72 -9.33
CA HIS A 32 8.80 -8.93 -9.15
C HIS A 32 8.56 -9.87 -10.31
N GLY A 33 9.51 -9.88 -11.24
CA GLY A 33 9.37 -10.63 -12.49
C GLY A 33 9.26 -12.13 -12.32
N GLU A 34 9.85 -12.67 -11.26
CA GLU A 34 9.83 -14.11 -11.02
C GLU A 34 8.43 -14.65 -10.80
N VAL A 35 7.58 -13.83 -10.18
CA VAL A 35 6.19 -14.22 -9.90
C VAL A 35 5.21 -13.39 -10.70
N ALA A 36 5.70 -12.49 -11.56
CA ALA A 36 4.90 -11.61 -12.40
C ALA A 36 3.87 -10.81 -11.60
N LEU A 37 4.29 -10.28 -10.45
CA LEU A 37 3.41 -9.52 -9.58
C LEU A 37 4.04 -8.19 -9.19
N TRP A 38 3.17 -7.20 -9.05
CA TRP A 38 3.52 -5.93 -8.42
C TRP A 38 3.27 -6.04 -6.93
N TYR A 39 4.20 -5.50 -6.15
CA TYR A 39 4.09 -5.43 -4.70
C TYR A 39 4.07 -3.97 -4.28
N ILE A 40 3.17 -3.63 -3.38
CA ILE A 40 3.16 -2.30 -2.76
C ILE A 40 2.94 -2.48 -1.27
N ALA A 41 3.66 -1.70 -0.47
CA ALA A 41 3.56 -1.77 0.98
C ALA A 41 3.35 -0.40 1.57
N ALA A 42 2.45 -0.32 2.53
CA ALA A 42 2.32 0.84 3.42
C ALA A 42 3.01 0.49 4.73
N ILE A 43 3.81 1.40 5.25
CA ILE A 43 4.64 1.16 6.42
C ILE A 43 4.32 2.18 7.49
N ASP A 44 4.21 1.71 8.72
CA ASP A 44 4.04 2.57 9.88
C ASP A 44 5.40 3.15 10.27
N LEU A 45 5.56 4.46 10.07
CA LEU A 45 6.80 5.17 10.34
C LEU A 45 6.82 5.83 11.72
N ARG A 46 5.77 5.66 12.53
CA ARG A 46 5.74 6.26 13.86
C ARG A 46 6.88 5.74 14.72
N PRO A 47 7.46 6.59 15.56
CA PRO A 47 8.53 6.14 16.45
C PRO A 47 8.07 5.00 17.34
N ARG A 48 8.93 4.01 17.50
CA ARG A 48 8.66 2.85 18.35
C ARG A 48 9.89 2.57 19.19
N GLY A 49 9.75 1.67 20.15
CA GLY A 49 10.87 1.24 20.95
C GLY A 49 11.96 0.63 20.08
N ARG A 50 13.18 0.59 20.64
CA ARG A 50 14.38 0.15 19.92
C ARG A 50 14.21 -1.20 19.22
N TYR A 51 13.52 -2.12 19.86
CA TYR A 51 13.38 -3.48 19.35
C TYR A 51 12.02 -3.75 18.71
N ALA A 52 11.17 -2.74 18.64
CA ALA A 52 9.85 -2.92 18.05
C ALA A 52 9.94 -2.98 16.52
N LYS A 53 9.26 -3.95 15.93
CA LYS A 53 9.19 -4.04 14.48
C LYS A 53 8.16 -3.05 13.95
N ARG A 54 8.43 -2.49 12.79
CA ARG A 54 7.46 -1.64 12.11
C ARG A 54 6.38 -2.51 11.48
N GLU A 55 5.15 -2.07 11.60
CA GLU A 55 4.05 -2.75 10.94
C GLU A 55 4.05 -2.35 9.46
N ALA A 56 3.65 -3.28 8.61
CA ALA A 56 3.49 -3.04 7.20
C ALA A 56 2.25 -3.76 6.69
N ILE A 57 1.56 -3.12 5.76
CA ILE A 57 0.44 -3.71 5.05
C ILE A 57 0.89 -3.86 3.60
N THR A 58 0.94 -5.10 3.13
CA THR A 58 1.43 -5.39 1.78
C THR A 58 0.28 -5.86 0.90
N ALA A 59 0.26 -5.37 -0.33
CA ALA A 59 -0.70 -5.80 -1.34
C ALA A 59 0.03 -6.19 -2.62
N THR A 60 -0.57 -7.04 -3.40
CA THR A 60 -0.03 -7.49 -4.67
C THR A 60 -1.09 -7.41 -5.76
N GLY A 61 -0.64 -7.38 -7.00
CA GLY A 61 -1.53 -7.39 -8.14
C GLY A 61 -0.77 -7.70 -9.41
N ALA A 62 -1.49 -8.13 -10.44
CA ALA A 62 -0.90 -8.43 -11.73
C ALA A 62 -0.39 -7.16 -12.43
N THR A 63 -0.99 -6.02 -12.11
CA THR A 63 -0.56 -4.72 -12.61
C THR A 63 -0.33 -3.78 -11.44
N GLU A 64 0.36 -2.66 -11.70
CA GLU A 64 0.55 -1.64 -10.67
C GLU A 64 -0.80 -1.16 -10.13
N ILE A 65 -1.76 -0.89 -11.01
CA ILE A 65 -3.08 -0.41 -10.60
C ILE A 65 -3.80 -1.44 -9.76
N ASP A 66 -3.71 -2.72 -10.12
CA ASP A 66 -4.31 -3.79 -9.32
C ASP A 66 -3.73 -3.84 -7.92
N ALA A 67 -2.42 -3.71 -7.80
CA ALA A 67 -1.75 -3.70 -6.50
C ALA A 67 -2.18 -2.47 -5.68
N LEU A 68 -2.26 -1.30 -6.31
CA LEU A 68 -2.71 -0.09 -5.63
C LEU A 68 -4.15 -0.22 -5.15
N GLY A 69 -5.03 -0.77 -6.00
CA GLY A 69 -6.42 -1.01 -5.62
C GLY A 69 -6.55 -1.99 -4.46
N ALA A 70 -5.75 -3.04 -4.48
CA ALA A 70 -5.74 -4.02 -3.39
C ALA A 70 -5.26 -3.38 -2.09
N LEU A 71 -4.26 -2.51 -2.16
CA LEU A 71 -3.78 -1.80 -0.98
C LEU A 71 -4.86 -0.88 -0.41
N VAL A 72 -5.53 -0.12 -1.27
CA VAL A 72 -6.62 0.76 -0.83
C VAL A 72 -7.71 -0.04 -0.13
N ALA A 73 -8.06 -1.19 -0.66
CA ALA A 73 -9.06 -2.05 -0.03
C ALA A 73 -8.62 -2.50 1.36
N LEU A 74 -7.34 -2.87 1.51
CA LEU A 74 -6.81 -3.27 2.81
C LEU A 74 -6.77 -2.11 3.80
N LEU A 75 -6.38 -0.93 3.34
CA LEU A 75 -6.30 0.26 4.20
C LEU A 75 -7.69 0.73 4.62
N GLY A 76 -8.69 0.56 3.76
CA GLY A 76 -10.06 0.96 4.05
C GLY A 76 -10.86 -0.07 4.82
N ALA A 77 -10.35 -1.30 4.95
CA ALA A 77 -11.06 -2.36 5.64
C ALA A 77 -11.12 -2.09 7.15
N PRO A 78 -12.24 -2.41 7.81
CA PRO A 78 -12.29 -2.29 9.25
C PRO A 78 -11.22 -3.15 9.91
N GLN A 79 -10.51 -2.57 10.87
CA GLN A 79 -9.52 -3.32 11.62
C GLN A 79 -10.25 -4.21 12.61
N ARG A 80 -10.13 -5.49 12.40
CA ARG A 80 -10.73 -6.45 13.31
C ARG A 80 -9.74 -6.79 14.39
N ARG A 81 -10.15 -6.56 15.62
CA ARG A 81 -9.39 -7.01 16.77
C ARG A 81 -10.08 -8.25 17.30
N GLY A 82 -9.55 -9.34 16.89
CA GLY A 82 -10.12 -10.60 17.34
C GLY A 82 -9.83 -10.85 18.78
#